data_7e8819ea8d2ff614628b6a17d6b9bbb1
#
_entry.id   7e8819ea8d2ff614628b6a17d6b9bbb1
#
_cell.length_a   1.000
_cell.length_b   1.000
_cell.length_c   1.000
_cell.angle_alpha   90.00
_cell.angle_beta   90.00
_cell.angle_gamma   90.00
#
_symmetry.space_group_name_H-M   'P 1'
#
loop_
_entity.id
_entity.type
_entity.pdbx_description
1 polymer ?
#
loop_
_entity_poly.entity_id
_entity_poly.type
_entity_poly.pdbx_seq_one_letter_code
_entity_poly.pdbx_strand_id
1 'polypeptide(L)'
;MKLNLPYPANWSDFQDLCFQLWKEMWGDPYAHHNGRNGQAQNGVDIWGINMFDRHYSGIQCKGKNGNYQSKLTTDEIDNECKKAVNFKPSLKSFIMATTSPRDVVVQQHCRNITEQNIYSFSVDTWAWDDIEDEVQCRPTIMERFYPDIKEASLLHEIQIPVFATVDKLHAFFSRPGLFNSLNCLAINILKDLAYEIAINAFEHGRAGTFGIKVEKDRIIFTDDGIPFDYSRLLENEGNGGKATMEHAAGLFKITYRYDEKNILELFMLEGLEPVSYTHLRAHE
;
A
#
# COMPACT_ATOMS: atom_id res chain seq x y z
N MET A 1 1.38 13.98 3.11
CA MET A 1 0.47 14.80 2.24
C MET A 1 -0.19 13.83 1.27
N LYS A 2 -1.52 13.82 1.15
CA LYS A 2 -2.20 13.00 0.13
C LYS A 2 -1.96 13.67 -1.22
N LEU A 3 -1.50 12.90 -2.23
CA LEU A 3 -1.36 13.40 -3.58
C LEU A 3 -2.70 13.28 -4.30
N ASN A 4 -2.99 14.21 -5.17
CA ASN A 4 -4.10 14.09 -6.10
C ASN A 4 -3.56 13.49 -7.40
N LEU A 5 -3.81 12.21 -7.63
CA LEU A 5 -3.44 11.56 -8.87
C LEU A 5 -4.37 12.02 -10.01
N PRO A 6 -3.83 12.32 -11.20
CA PRO A 6 -4.68 12.57 -12.34
C PRO A 6 -5.47 11.30 -12.70
N TYR A 7 -6.71 11.50 -13.14
CA TYR A 7 -7.50 10.39 -13.69
C TYR A 7 -6.78 9.76 -14.88
N PRO A 8 -6.88 8.42 -15.06
CA PRO A 8 -6.41 7.77 -16.27
C PRO A 8 -6.95 8.44 -17.54
N ALA A 9 -6.12 8.57 -18.58
CA ALA A 9 -6.42 9.36 -19.75
C ALA A 9 -7.68 8.89 -20.52
N ASN A 10 -7.97 7.59 -20.44
CA ASN A 10 -9.11 6.97 -21.12
C ASN A 10 -9.62 5.75 -20.33
N TRP A 11 -10.73 5.18 -20.80
CA TRP A 11 -11.34 4.02 -20.16
C TRP A 11 -10.45 2.78 -20.13
N SER A 12 -9.67 2.54 -21.18
CA SER A 12 -8.75 1.38 -21.24
C SER A 12 -7.66 1.50 -20.19
N ASP A 13 -7.06 2.69 -20.03
CA ASP A 13 -6.03 2.94 -19.01
C ASP A 13 -6.60 2.79 -17.60
N PHE A 14 -7.86 3.20 -17.38
CA PHE A 14 -8.53 2.97 -16.10
C PHE A 14 -8.77 1.49 -15.82
N GLN A 15 -9.19 0.73 -16.82
CA GLN A 15 -9.37 -0.71 -16.69
C GLN A 15 -8.05 -1.42 -16.43
N ASP A 16 -6.96 -1.02 -17.09
CA ASP A 16 -5.62 -1.58 -16.88
C ASP A 16 -5.08 -1.23 -15.48
N LEU A 17 -5.31 -0.01 -15.00
CA LEU A 17 -4.98 0.38 -13.62
C LEU A 17 -5.73 -0.49 -12.61
N CYS A 18 -7.04 -0.63 -12.77
CA CYS A 18 -7.85 -1.49 -11.92
C CYS A 18 -7.36 -2.94 -11.97
N PHE A 19 -7.03 -3.46 -13.16
CA PHE A 19 -6.51 -4.83 -13.29
C PHE A 19 -5.24 -5.05 -12.47
N GLN A 20 -4.25 -4.16 -12.56
CA GLN A 20 -3.02 -4.30 -11.78
C GLN A 20 -3.28 -4.16 -10.28
N LEU A 21 -4.14 -3.20 -9.89
CA LEU A 21 -4.50 -2.97 -8.51
C LEU A 21 -5.12 -4.22 -7.86
N TRP A 22 -6.16 -4.78 -8.48
CA TRP A 22 -6.84 -5.93 -7.90
C TRP A 22 -6.06 -7.22 -8.01
N LYS A 23 -5.22 -7.37 -9.04
CA LYS A 23 -4.28 -8.48 -9.13
C LYS A 23 -3.35 -8.53 -7.91
N GLU A 24 -2.82 -7.37 -7.47
CA GLU A 24 -2.03 -7.28 -6.25
C GLU A 24 -2.90 -7.46 -4.99
N MET A 25 -4.05 -6.80 -4.91
CA MET A 25 -4.95 -6.87 -3.75
C MET A 25 -5.48 -8.28 -3.49
N TRP A 26 -5.81 -9.03 -4.54
CA TRP A 26 -6.25 -10.43 -4.40
C TRP A 26 -5.09 -11.40 -4.18
N GLY A 27 -3.85 -10.97 -4.45
CA GLY A 27 -2.69 -11.85 -4.45
C GLY A 27 -2.77 -12.93 -5.53
N ASP A 28 -3.54 -12.67 -6.61
CA ASP A 28 -3.80 -13.64 -7.68
C ASP A 28 -2.96 -13.34 -8.92
N PRO A 29 -1.86 -14.09 -9.15
CA PRO A 29 -1.05 -13.91 -10.36
C PRO A 29 -1.80 -14.26 -11.64
N TYR A 30 -2.91 -15.01 -11.52
CA TYR A 30 -3.74 -15.50 -12.62
C TYR A 30 -5.04 -14.71 -12.81
N ALA A 31 -5.18 -13.54 -12.19
CA ALA A 31 -6.29 -12.65 -12.50
C ALA A 31 -6.34 -12.30 -13.99
N HIS A 32 -7.53 -12.12 -14.54
CA HIS A 32 -7.74 -11.96 -15.99
C HIS A 32 -8.61 -10.75 -16.31
N HIS A 33 -8.31 -10.08 -17.44
CA HIS A 33 -9.32 -9.31 -18.16
C HIS A 33 -10.34 -10.27 -18.76
N ASN A 34 -11.62 -9.92 -18.71
CA ASN A 34 -12.69 -10.73 -19.25
C ASN A 34 -12.95 -10.41 -20.73
N GLY A 35 -12.20 -11.03 -21.60
CA GLY A 35 -12.31 -10.81 -23.03
C GLY A 35 -11.71 -9.48 -23.49
N ARG A 36 -12.26 -8.90 -24.55
CA ARG A 36 -11.82 -7.62 -25.15
C ARG A 36 -13.03 -6.75 -25.48
N ASN A 37 -12.78 -5.47 -25.73
CA ASN A 37 -13.79 -4.50 -26.08
C ASN A 37 -14.71 -5.00 -27.20
N GLY A 38 -16.03 -4.85 -27.00
CA GLY A 38 -17.06 -5.25 -27.97
C GLY A 38 -17.54 -6.70 -27.84
N GLN A 39 -16.97 -7.50 -26.93
CA GLN A 39 -17.47 -8.83 -26.59
C GLN A 39 -18.49 -8.77 -25.44
N ALA A 40 -19.38 -9.75 -25.37
CA ALA A 40 -20.30 -9.89 -24.25
C ALA A 40 -19.54 -10.35 -23.00
N GLN A 41 -19.36 -9.45 -22.04
CA GLN A 41 -18.56 -9.67 -20.80
C GLN A 41 -19.42 -9.97 -19.57
N ASN A 42 -20.75 -10.06 -19.73
CA ASN A 42 -21.69 -10.26 -18.64
C ASN A 42 -21.51 -9.26 -17.46
N GLY A 43 -21.18 -8.00 -17.79
CA GLY A 43 -20.98 -6.96 -16.76
C GLY A 43 -19.73 -7.13 -15.89
N VAL A 44 -18.75 -7.95 -16.30
CA VAL A 44 -17.50 -8.19 -15.57
C VAL A 44 -16.33 -7.91 -16.51
N ASP A 45 -15.52 -6.91 -16.20
CA ASP A 45 -14.34 -6.53 -16.99
C ASP A 45 -13.09 -7.26 -16.53
N ILE A 46 -12.97 -7.50 -15.23
CA ILE A 46 -11.83 -8.15 -14.57
C ILE A 46 -12.36 -9.20 -13.62
N TRP A 47 -11.70 -10.34 -13.56
CA TRP A 47 -12.02 -11.38 -12.59
C TRP A 47 -10.77 -12.13 -12.11
N GLY A 48 -10.87 -12.73 -10.93
CA GLY A 48 -9.80 -13.49 -10.31
C GLY A 48 -10.28 -14.21 -9.05
N ILE A 49 -9.34 -14.86 -8.38
CA ILE A 49 -9.56 -15.51 -7.09
C ILE A 49 -8.93 -14.63 -6.01
N ASN A 50 -9.75 -14.15 -5.09
CA ASN A 50 -9.22 -13.54 -3.89
C ASN A 50 -8.56 -14.64 -3.02
N MET A 51 -7.23 -14.62 -2.92
CA MET A 51 -6.45 -15.68 -2.27
C MET A 51 -6.66 -15.73 -0.74
N PHE A 52 -7.21 -14.67 -0.13
CA PHE A 52 -7.52 -14.65 1.30
C PHE A 52 -8.74 -15.52 1.66
N ASP A 53 -9.79 -15.47 0.84
CA ASP A 53 -11.03 -16.22 1.07
C ASP A 53 -11.27 -17.33 0.04
N ARG A 54 -10.42 -17.42 -1.00
CA ARG A 54 -10.43 -18.39 -2.10
C ARG A 54 -11.74 -18.38 -2.92
N HIS A 55 -12.34 -17.19 -3.04
CA HIS A 55 -13.56 -17.01 -3.80
C HIS A 55 -13.32 -16.23 -5.09
N TYR A 56 -14.12 -16.51 -6.10
CA TYR A 56 -14.14 -15.74 -7.34
C TYR A 56 -14.73 -14.34 -7.08
N SER A 57 -14.00 -13.34 -7.51
CA SER A 57 -14.37 -11.93 -7.45
C SER A 57 -14.37 -11.34 -8.85
N GLY A 58 -15.29 -10.41 -9.10
CA GLY A 58 -15.41 -9.72 -10.38
C GLY A 58 -15.48 -8.22 -10.21
N ILE A 59 -14.99 -7.49 -11.20
CA ILE A 59 -14.98 -6.04 -11.23
C ILE A 59 -15.58 -5.55 -12.53
N GLN A 60 -16.45 -4.56 -12.44
CA GLN A 60 -16.90 -3.75 -13.55
C GLN A 60 -16.28 -2.35 -13.42
N CYS A 61 -15.61 -1.88 -14.47
CA CYS A 61 -14.99 -0.57 -14.51
C CYS A 61 -15.91 0.45 -15.17
N LYS A 62 -16.16 1.59 -14.52
CA LYS A 62 -16.95 2.71 -15.04
C LYS A 62 -16.12 3.99 -15.01
N GLY A 63 -15.40 4.26 -16.10
CA GLY A 63 -14.72 5.54 -16.30
C GLY A 63 -15.74 6.66 -16.48
N LYS A 64 -15.75 7.60 -15.55
CA LYS A 64 -16.58 8.80 -15.57
C LYS A 64 -15.64 10.00 -15.67
N ASN A 65 -15.42 10.52 -16.86
CA ASN A 65 -14.51 11.65 -17.05
C ASN A 65 -15.01 12.87 -16.29
N GLY A 66 -14.20 13.40 -15.38
CA GLY A 66 -14.51 14.51 -14.48
C GLY A 66 -14.99 15.79 -15.18
N ASN A 67 -14.79 15.93 -16.50
CA ASN A 67 -15.19 17.08 -17.29
C ASN A 67 -16.71 17.15 -17.54
N TYR A 68 -17.51 16.10 -17.25
CA TYR A 68 -18.93 16.05 -17.56
C TYR A 68 -19.84 15.76 -16.38
N GLN A 69 -19.37 15.87 -15.13
CA GLN A 69 -20.19 15.63 -13.92
C GLN A 69 -20.98 14.31 -13.93
N SER A 70 -20.61 13.34 -14.78
CA SER A 70 -21.29 12.06 -14.82
C SER A 70 -20.87 11.23 -13.60
N LYS A 71 -21.82 10.98 -12.71
CA LYS A 71 -21.63 10.15 -11.53
C LYS A 71 -22.07 8.73 -11.80
N LEU A 72 -21.54 7.78 -11.04
CA LEU A 72 -22.07 6.42 -10.99
C LEU A 72 -23.48 6.49 -10.36
N THR A 73 -24.45 5.79 -10.95
CA THR A 73 -25.83 5.77 -10.49
C THR A 73 -26.24 4.41 -9.96
N THR A 74 -27.26 4.36 -9.09
CA THR A 74 -27.83 3.12 -8.58
C THR A 74 -28.38 2.23 -9.70
N ASP A 75 -28.99 2.83 -10.74
CA ASP A 75 -29.51 2.09 -11.89
C ASP A 75 -28.40 1.41 -12.70
N GLU A 76 -27.23 2.04 -12.80
CA GLU A 76 -26.07 1.42 -13.46
C GLU A 76 -25.59 0.22 -12.66
N ILE A 77 -25.54 0.33 -11.33
CA ILE A 77 -25.17 -0.79 -10.45
C ILE A 77 -26.13 -1.96 -10.65
N ASP A 78 -27.44 -1.71 -10.56
CA ASP A 78 -28.46 -2.74 -10.74
C ASP A 78 -28.37 -3.44 -12.10
N ASN A 79 -28.13 -2.65 -13.16
CA ASN A 79 -27.99 -3.19 -14.50
C ASN A 79 -26.75 -4.07 -14.66
N GLU A 80 -25.61 -3.68 -14.10
CA GLU A 80 -24.40 -4.49 -14.16
C GLU A 80 -24.50 -5.73 -13.23
N CYS A 81 -25.09 -5.61 -12.06
CA CYS A 81 -25.35 -6.77 -11.19
C CYS A 81 -26.24 -7.82 -11.88
N LYS A 82 -27.31 -7.40 -12.57
CA LYS A 82 -28.17 -8.30 -13.34
C LYS A 82 -27.39 -9.09 -14.43
N LYS A 83 -26.42 -8.45 -15.07
CA LYS A 83 -25.54 -9.11 -16.05
C LYS A 83 -24.58 -10.05 -15.36
N ALA A 84 -23.96 -9.64 -14.24
CA ALA A 84 -22.94 -10.39 -13.51
C ALA A 84 -23.46 -11.71 -12.94
N VAL A 85 -24.74 -11.87 -12.70
CA VAL A 85 -25.37 -13.15 -12.33
C VAL A 85 -25.07 -14.26 -13.36
N ASN A 86 -24.94 -13.89 -14.64
CA ASN A 86 -24.67 -14.84 -15.73
C ASN A 86 -23.17 -15.16 -15.92
N PHE A 87 -22.30 -14.48 -15.18
CA PHE A 87 -20.87 -14.73 -15.24
C PHE A 87 -20.52 -16.12 -14.69
N LYS A 88 -19.56 -16.79 -15.31
CA LYS A 88 -19.05 -18.10 -14.86
C LYS A 88 -17.51 -18.06 -14.79
N PRO A 89 -16.92 -18.55 -13.71
CA PRO A 89 -17.52 -19.18 -12.51
C PRO A 89 -18.35 -18.18 -11.68
N SER A 90 -19.28 -18.70 -10.84
CA SER A 90 -20.15 -17.83 -10.04
C SER A 90 -19.33 -16.99 -9.04
N LEU A 91 -19.57 -15.70 -9.05
CA LEU A 91 -18.91 -14.76 -8.16
C LEU A 91 -19.40 -14.87 -6.71
N LYS A 92 -18.55 -14.49 -5.76
CA LYS A 92 -18.90 -14.23 -4.36
C LYS A 92 -18.77 -12.75 -3.99
N SER A 93 -18.00 -12.00 -4.76
CA SER A 93 -17.87 -10.55 -4.63
C SER A 93 -17.92 -9.89 -6.01
N PHE A 94 -18.65 -8.80 -6.11
CA PHE A 94 -18.75 -7.97 -7.31
C PHE A 94 -18.51 -6.51 -6.97
N ILE A 95 -17.54 -5.89 -7.62
CA ILE A 95 -17.09 -4.53 -7.33
C ILE A 95 -17.32 -3.63 -8.52
N MET A 96 -17.98 -2.49 -8.28
CA MET A 96 -18.10 -1.40 -9.24
C MET A 96 -16.98 -0.39 -9.02
N ALA A 97 -15.92 -0.46 -9.81
CA ALA A 97 -14.81 0.50 -9.79
C ALA A 97 -15.14 1.71 -10.66
N THR A 98 -14.97 2.92 -10.13
CA THR A 98 -15.32 4.14 -10.88
C THR A 98 -14.36 5.29 -10.61
N THR A 99 -14.18 6.15 -11.62
CA THR A 99 -13.48 7.45 -11.47
C THR A 99 -14.37 8.55 -10.87
N SER A 100 -15.64 8.26 -10.53
CA SER A 100 -16.48 9.19 -9.76
C SER A 100 -15.95 9.33 -8.32
N PRO A 101 -16.16 10.48 -7.66
CA PRO A 101 -15.90 10.62 -6.23
C PRO A 101 -16.84 9.74 -5.40
N ARG A 102 -16.51 9.53 -4.12
CA ARG A 102 -17.37 8.80 -3.18
C ARG A 102 -18.77 9.41 -3.12
N ASP A 103 -19.77 8.56 -3.16
CA ASP A 103 -21.19 8.95 -3.04
C ASP A 103 -21.89 8.04 -2.03
N VAL A 104 -22.41 8.64 -0.96
CA VAL A 104 -23.07 7.93 0.14
C VAL A 104 -24.31 7.17 -0.30
N VAL A 105 -25.05 7.69 -1.29
CA VAL A 105 -26.29 7.05 -1.81
C VAL A 105 -25.91 5.77 -2.55
N VAL A 106 -24.88 5.83 -3.39
CA VAL A 106 -24.36 4.68 -4.14
C VAL A 106 -23.82 3.61 -3.19
N GLN A 107 -23.01 4.01 -2.21
CA GLN A 107 -22.46 3.09 -1.21
C GLN A 107 -23.57 2.42 -0.37
N GLN A 108 -24.59 3.19 0.05
CA GLN A 108 -25.71 2.64 0.80
C GLN A 108 -26.52 1.66 -0.05
N HIS A 109 -26.69 1.95 -1.34
CA HIS A 109 -27.39 1.05 -2.26
C HIS A 109 -26.67 -0.31 -2.37
N CYS A 110 -25.36 -0.31 -2.54
CA CYS A 110 -24.56 -1.55 -2.57
C CYS A 110 -24.68 -2.36 -1.27
N ARG A 111 -24.62 -1.69 -0.11
CA ARG A 111 -24.84 -2.36 1.20
C ARG A 111 -26.20 -2.98 1.30
N ASN A 112 -27.25 -2.28 0.88
CA ASN A 112 -28.63 -2.80 0.90
C ASN A 112 -28.81 -4.03 0.00
N ILE A 113 -28.23 -4.02 -1.21
CA ILE A 113 -28.24 -5.18 -2.12
C ILE A 113 -27.60 -6.38 -1.43
N THR A 114 -26.45 -6.18 -0.78
CA THR A 114 -25.70 -7.24 -0.11
C THR A 114 -26.44 -7.76 1.13
N GLU A 115 -26.95 -6.88 1.98
CA GLU A 115 -27.69 -7.26 3.20
C GLU A 115 -28.97 -8.02 2.89
N GLN A 116 -29.69 -7.61 1.86
CA GLN A 116 -30.93 -8.27 1.41
C GLN A 116 -30.65 -9.55 0.61
N ASN A 117 -29.40 -9.90 0.34
CA ASN A 117 -29.02 -11.07 -0.45
C ASN A 117 -29.73 -11.13 -1.83
N ILE A 118 -29.86 -9.96 -2.51
CA ILE A 118 -30.57 -9.88 -3.80
C ILE A 118 -29.86 -10.73 -4.86
N TYR A 119 -28.51 -10.84 -4.78
CA TYR A 119 -27.69 -11.69 -5.63
C TYR A 119 -26.89 -12.72 -4.83
N SER A 120 -26.31 -13.71 -5.51
CA SER A 120 -25.46 -14.74 -4.89
C SER A 120 -24.05 -14.24 -4.50
N PHE A 121 -23.80 -12.94 -4.70
CA PHE A 121 -22.53 -12.26 -4.42
C PHE A 121 -22.79 -10.97 -3.64
N SER A 122 -21.82 -10.55 -2.85
CA SER A 122 -21.80 -9.22 -2.26
C SER A 122 -21.50 -8.15 -3.34
N VAL A 123 -22.09 -6.97 -3.16
CA VAL A 123 -21.88 -5.82 -4.07
C VAL A 123 -21.21 -4.70 -3.32
N ASP A 124 -20.16 -4.14 -3.89
CA ASP A 124 -19.46 -2.98 -3.35
C ASP A 124 -19.12 -1.99 -4.46
N THR A 125 -18.79 -0.77 -4.07
CA THR A 125 -18.35 0.29 -4.99
C THR A 125 -17.05 0.90 -4.49
N TRP A 126 -16.10 1.03 -5.41
CA TRP A 126 -14.82 1.69 -5.20
C TRP A 126 -14.77 2.96 -6.05
N ALA A 127 -14.85 4.10 -5.38
CA ALA A 127 -14.74 5.41 -5.99
C ALA A 127 -13.28 5.75 -6.30
N TRP A 128 -13.05 6.83 -7.03
CA TRP A 128 -11.68 7.26 -7.33
C TRP A 128 -10.85 7.50 -6.05
N ASP A 129 -11.46 8.11 -5.04
CA ASP A 129 -10.79 8.34 -3.76
C ASP A 129 -10.26 7.06 -3.11
N ASP A 130 -10.99 5.94 -3.22
CA ASP A 130 -10.59 4.63 -2.68
C ASP A 130 -9.46 4.03 -3.51
N ILE A 131 -9.60 4.08 -4.85
CA ILE A 131 -8.63 3.59 -5.82
C ILE A 131 -7.33 4.37 -5.70
N GLU A 132 -7.42 5.70 -5.64
CA GLU A 132 -6.28 6.60 -5.51
C GLU A 132 -5.47 6.32 -4.24
N ASP A 133 -6.15 6.14 -3.09
CA ASP A 133 -5.51 5.80 -1.82
C ASP A 133 -4.72 4.49 -1.93
N GLU A 134 -5.29 3.47 -2.54
CA GLU A 134 -4.65 2.17 -2.70
C GLU A 134 -3.52 2.19 -3.73
N VAL A 135 -3.67 2.94 -4.83
CA VAL A 135 -2.61 3.11 -5.84
C VAL A 135 -1.38 3.79 -5.23
N GLN A 136 -1.59 4.85 -4.42
CA GLN A 136 -0.50 5.56 -3.75
C GLN A 136 0.28 4.67 -2.77
N CYS A 137 -0.34 3.62 -2.25
CA CYS A 137 0.31 2.65 -1.36
C CYS A 137 1.10 1.57 -2.11
N ARG A 138 1.07 1.54 -3.46
CA ARG A 138 1.69 0.50 -4.29
C ARG A 138 2.72 1.07 -5.27
N PRO A 139 4.01 1.01 -4.94
CA PRO A 139 5.08 1.60 -5.75
C PRO A 139 5.14 1.05 -7.17
N THR A 140 4.88 -0.24 -7.37
CA THR A 140 4.85 -0.91 -8.67
C THR A 140 3.78 -0.34 -9.60
N ILE A 141 2.60 -0.05 -9.04
CA ILE A 141 1.49 0.55 -9.78
C ILE A 141 1.77 2.03 -10.06
N MET A 142 2.26 2.76 -9.04
CA MET A 142 2.68 4.16 -9.20
C MET A 142 3.74 4.32 -10.30
N GLU A 143 4.76 3.46 -10.31
CA GLU A 143 5.82 3.49 -11.32
C GLU A 143 5.29 3.25 -12.74
N ARG A 144 4.34 2.35 -12.88
CA ARG A 144 3.78 1.95 -14.17
C ARG A 144 2.83 3.01 -14.75
N PHE A 145 1.95 3.57 -13.92
CA PHE A 145 0.87 4.45 -14.38
C PHE A 145 1.14 5.93 -14.14
N TYR A 146 2.02 6.26 -13.21
CA TYR A 146 2.34 7.63 -12.80
C TYR A 146 3.85 7.85 -12.64
N PRO A 147 4.67 7.51 -13.66
CA PRO A 147 6.13 7.57 -13.54
C PRO A 147 6.64 8.97 -13.18
N ASP A 148 6.03 10.03 -13.71
CA ASP A 148 6.44 11.41 -13.47
C ASP A 148 6.09 11.91 -12.05
N ILE A 149 5.13 11.26 -11.39
CA ILE A 149 4.72 11.60 -10.02
C ILE A 149 5.53 10.80 -8.98
N LYS A 150 6.14 9.69 -9.40
CA LYS A 150 6.85 8.74 -8.55
C LYS A 150 7.93 9.39 -7.67
N GLU A 151 8.74 10.29 -8.21
CA GLU A 151 9.83 10.91 -7.46
C GLU A 151 9.32 11.83 -6.33
N ALA A 152 8.16 12.46 -6.52
CA ALA A 152 7.57 13.39 -5.54
C ALA A 152 6.67 12.69 -4.50
N SER A 153 6.24 11.45 -4.75
CA SER A 153 5.06 10.91 -4.09
C SER A 153 5.24 9.62 -3.30
N LEU A 154 6.30 8.87 -3.50
CA LEU A 154 6.60 7.82 -2.55
C LEU A 154 6.96 8.51 -1.24
N LEU A 155 5.99 8.54 -0.33
CA LEU A 155 6.20 8.99 1.05
C LEU A 155 7.14 7.98 1.71
N HIS A 156 8.38 7.96 1.21
CA HIS A 156 9.51 7.28 1.85
C HIS A 156 9.90 7.99 3.16
N GLU A 157 9.14 9.01 3.52
CA GLU A 157 9.40 9.84 4.70
C GLU A 157 8.14 10.01 5.54
N ILE A 158 8.32 10.02 6.85
CA ILE A 158 7.29 10.37 7.84
C ILE A 158 7.91 11.24 8.91
N GLN A 159 7.14 12.23 9.39
CA GLN A 159 7.44 13.01 10.59
C GLN A 159 6.36 12.71 11.64
N ILE A 160 6.80 12.32 12.84
CA ILE A 160 5.94 11.82 13.90
C ILE A 160 6.09 12.74 15.10
N PRO A 161 5.03 13.44 15.54
CA PRO A 161 5.05 14.17 16.82
C PRO A 161 4.91 13.20 17.99
N VAL A 162 5.43 13.58 19.14
CA VAL A 162 5.52 12.77 20.37
C VAL A 162 4.21 12.02 20.73
N PHE A 163 3.05 12.64 20.52
CA PHE A 163 1.74 12.09 20.94
C PHE A 163 1.13 11.06 19.97
N ALA A 164 1.77 10.79 18.82
CA ALA A 164 1.19 9.90 17.80
C ALA A 164 2.17 8.78 17.34
N THR A 165 3.12 8.42 18.19
CA THR A 165 4.28 7.59 17.83
C THR A 165 3.90 6.20 17.39
N VAL A 166 3.15 5.44 18.19
CA VAL A 166 2.88 4.01 17.96
C VAL A 166 2.06 3.79 16.69
N ASP A 167 0.93 4.48 16.58
CA ASP A 167 0.00 4.30 15.47
C ASP A 167 0.64 4.70 14.12
N LYS A 168 1.37 5.81 14.13
CA LYS A 168 2.04 6.30 12.90
C LYS A 168 3.22 5.43 12.49
N LEU A 169 4.02 4.92 13.42
CA LEU A 169 5.08 3.97 13.11
C LEU A 169 4.51 2.68 12.54
N HIS A 170 3.47 2.13 13.20
CA HIS A 170 2.80 0.94 12.70
C HIS A 170 2.27 1.14 11.28
N ALA A 171 1.55 2.24 11.04
CA ALA A 171 1.01 2.57 9.72
C ALA A 171 2.13 2.74 8.67
N PHE A 172 3.26 3.36 9.04
CA PHE A 172 4.41 3.54 8.15
C PHE A 172 5.03 2.21 7.73
N PHE A 173 5.34 1.35 8.70
CA PHE A 173 5.95 0.03 8.44
C PHE A 173 4.99 -0.97 7.77
N SER A 174 3.70 -0.72 7.82
CA SER A 174 2.67 -1.52 7.14
C SER A 174 2.43 -1.11 5.69
N ARG A 175 3.10 -0.06 5.19
CA ARG A 175 2.95 0.40 3.80
C ARG A 175 3.47 -0.65 2.83
N PRO A 176 2.63 -1.15 1.90
CA PRO A 176 3.08 -2.08 0.87
C PRO A 176 4.20 -1.47 0.04
N GLY A 177 5.23 -2.25 -0.22
CA GLY A 177 6.30 -1.86 -1.14
C GLY A 177 7.38 -0.93 -0.61
N LEU A 178 7.19 -0.28 0.56
CA LEU A 178 8.18 0.64 1.13
C LEU A 178 9.54 -0.05 1.42
N PHE A 179 9.48 -1.32 1.79
CA PHE A 179 10.64 -2.13 2.16
C PHE A 179 10.84 -3.35 1.26
N ASN A 180 10.44 -3.28 -0.01
CA ASN A 180 10.54 -4.41 -0.96
C ASN A 180 11.97 -4.92 -1.17
N SER A 181 12.98 -4.10 -0.92
CA SER A 181 14.40 -4.48 -0.99
C SER A 181 14.87 -5.23 0.25
N LEU A 182 14.05 -5.38 1.28
CA LEU A 182 14.42 -6.00 2.54
C LEU A 182 13.62 -7.28 2.78
N ASN A 183 14.27 -8.26 3.41
CA ASN A 183 13.57 -9.44 3.91
C ASN A 183 12.78 -9.13 5.20
N CYS A 184 11.86 -10.03 5.56
CA CYS A 184 10.99 -9.85 6.73
C CYS A 184 11.74 -9.67 8.04
N LEU A 185 12.90 -10.30 8.21
CA LEU A 185 13.72 -10.17 9.42
C LEU A 185 14.27 -8.74 9.55
N ALA A 186 14.81 -8.20 8.46
CA ALA A 186 15.35 -6.84 8.43
C ALA A 186 14.24 -5.80 8.70
N ILE A 187 13.04 -5.99 8.14
CA ILE A 187 11.89 -5.10 8.39
C ILE A 187 11.48 -5.11 9.87
N ASN A 188 11.42 -6.28 10.50
CA ASN A 188 11.08 -6.38 11.93
C ASN A 188 12.13 -5.70 12.80
N ILE A 189 13.42 -5.93 12.54
CA ILE A 189 14.52 -5.27 13.27
C ILE A 189 14.47 -3.76 13.10
N LEU A 190 14.21 -3.26 11.89
CA LEU A 190 14.05 -1.82 11.64
C LEU A 190 12.86 -1.23 12.39
N LYS A 191 11.76 -1.97 12.47
CA LYS A 191 10.58 -1.56 13.21
C LYS A 191 10.89 -1.41 14.69
N ASP A 192 11.51 -2.44 15.28
CA ASP A 192 11.89 -2.43 16.69
C ASP A 192 12.89 -1.29 16.99
N LEU A 193 13.88 -1.10 16.11
CA LEU A 193 14.84 -0.01 16.22
C LEU A 193 14.17 1.37 16.13
N ALA A 194 13.24 1.56 15.21
CA ALA A 194 12.51 2.81 15.07
C ALA A 194 11.70 3.16 16.34
N TYR A 195 11.09 2.16 16.97
CA TYR A 195 10.40 2.34 18.25
C TYR A 195 11.36 2.76 19.35
N GLU A 196 12.48 2.06 19.51
CA GLU A 196 13.50 2.37 20.53
C GLU A 196 14.07 3.77 20.36
N ILE A 197 14.44 4.16 19.14
CA ILE A 197 14.99 5.49 18.88
C ILE A 197 13.94 6.56 19.12
N ALA A 198 12.70 6.38 18.68
CA ALA A 198 11.62 7.34 18.89
C ALA A 198 11.32 7.54 20.38
N ILE A 199 11.25 6.45 21.17
CA ILE A 199 11.06 6.54 22.62
C ILE A 199 12.22 7.30 23.27
N ASN A 200 13.46 6.94 22.94
CA ASN A 200 14.65 7.59 23.49
C ASN A 200 14.68 9.09 23.11
N ALA A 201 14.33 9.44 21.88
CA ALA A 201 14.28 10.82 21.43
C ALA A 201 13.24 11.64 22.23
N PHE A 202 12.05 11.08 22.44
CA PHE A 202 10.98 11.78 23.14
C PHE A 202 11.15 11.81 24.66
N GLU A 203 11.49 10.68 25.30
CA GLU A 203 11.56 10.58 26.75
C GLU A 203 12.87 11.14 27.32
N HIS A 204 13.98 10.91 26.65
CA HIS A 204 15.31 11.30 27.12
C HIS A 204 15.90 12.45 26.31
N GLY A 205 15.64 12.49 25.00
CA GLY A 205 16.15 13.52 24.08
C GLY A 205 15.36 14.82 24.09
N ARG A 206 14.17 14.88 24.69
CA ARG A 206 13.25 16.02 24.64
C ARG A 206 12.90 16.45 23.22
N ALA A 207 12.91 15.53 22.27
CA ALA A 207 12.51 15.80 20.90
C ALA A 207 11.02 16.15 20.81
N GLY A 208 10.66 17.06 19.93
CA GLY A 208 9.28 17.35 19.58
C GLY A 208 8.81 16.51 18.41
N THR A 209 9.75 16.08 17.55
CA THR A 209 9.48 15.30 16.35
C THR A 209 10.51 14.18 16.14
N PHE A 210 10.04 13.08 15.57
CA PHE A 210 10.88 11.99 15.09
C PHE A 210 10.56 11.71 13.63
N GLY A 211 11.58 11.55 12.78
CA GLY A 211 11.43 11.33 11.36
C GLY A 211 12.05 10.02 10.90
N ILE A 212 11.44 9.39 9.91
CA ILE A 212 11.99 8.26 9.17
C ILE A 212 11.95 8.60 7.69
N LYS A 213 13.09 8.41 6.99
CA LYS A 213 13.18 8.51 5.55
C LYS A 213 13.82 7.26 4.99
N VAL A 214 13.17 6.63 4.00
CA VAL A 214 13.68 5.45 3.29
C VAL A 214 14.22 5.92 1.94
N GLU A 215 15.48 5.68 1.68
CA GLU A 215 16.14 5.92 0.38
C GLU A 215 16.52 4.57 -0.25
N LYS A 216 16.99 4.60 -1.48
CA LYS A 216 17.28 3.38 -2.24
C LYS A 216 18.31 2.46 -1.57
N ASP A 217 19.31 3.06 -0.93
CA ASP A 217 20.48 2.38 -0.37
C ASP A 217 20.59 2.53 1.15
N ARG A 218 19.72 3.34 1.78
CA ARG A 218 19.76 3.61 3.21
C ARG A 218 18.43 4.01 3.80
N ILE A 219 18.35 3.90 5.11
CA ILE A 219 17.24 4.38 5.93
C ILE A 219 17.80 5.42 6.91
N ILE A 220 17.09 6.53 7.05
CA ILE A 220 17.54 7.68 7.85
C ILE A 220 16.51 7.92 8.95
N PHE A 221 16.94 7.89 10.19
CA PHE A 221 16.17 8.35 11.34
C PHE A 221 16.66 9.74 11.75
N THR A 222 15.72 10.62 12.09
CA THR A 222 16.02 11.98 12.54
C THR A 222 15.18 12.36 13.75
N ASP A 223 15.72 13.14 14.66
CA ASP A 223 14.96 13.80 15.71
C ASP A 223 15.55 15.18 16.03
N ASP A 224 14.72 16.08 16.53
CA ASP A 224 15.05 17.44 16.90
C ASP A 224 15.42 17.59 18.40
N GLY A 225 15.76 16.49 19.05
CA GLY A 225 16.17 16.46 20.45
C GLY A 225 17.60 16.90 20.70
N ILE A 226 18.02 16.78 21.95
CA ILE A 226 19.42 17.04 22.34
C ILE A 226 20.36 16.05 21.63
N PRO A 227 21.61 16.46 21.32
CA PRO A 227 22.57 15.57 20.66
C PRO A 227 22.78 14.26 21.44
N PHE A 228 22.51 13.13 20.78
CA PHE A 228 22.68 11.82 21.34
C PHE A 228 23.14 10.84 20.27
N ASP A 229 24.38 10.35 20.42
CA ASP A 229 24.92 9.34 19.53
C ASP A 229 24.35 7.96 19.84
N TYR A 230 23.36 7.54 19.07
CA TYR A 230 22.70 6.25 19.21
C TYR A 230 23.64 5.05 19.05
N SER A 231 24.78 5.20 18.35
CA SER A 231 25.77 4.12 18.23
C SER A 231 26.42 3.74 19.56
N ARG A 232 26.44 4.67 20.54
CA ARG A 232 26.91 4.41 21.89
C ARG A 232 26.03 3.47 22.71
N LEU A 233 24.80 3.17 22.23
CA LEU A 233 23.97 2.12 22.83
C LEU A 233 24.65 0.74 22.72
N LEU A 234 25.54 0.54 21.75
CA LEU A 234 26.34 -0.68 21.63
C LEU A 234 27.37 -0.84 22.77
N GLU A 235 27.80 0.27 23.37
CA GLU A 235 28.85 0.30 24.41
C GLU A 235 28.28 0.15 25.83
N ASN A 236 26.98 0.41 26.03
CA ASN A 236 26.36 0.43 27.35
C ASN A 236 25.90 -0.95 27.80
N GLU A 237 26.28 -1.36 29.02
CA GLU A 237 25.80 -2.59 29.66
C GLU A 237 24.39 -2.34 30.26
N GLY A 238 23.39 -3.06 29.77
CA GLY A 238 22.17 -3.33 30.53
C GLY A 238 20.86 -2.66 30.14
N ASN A 239 20.69 -2.03 28.96
CA ASN A 239 19.43 -1.45 28.54
C ASN A 239 18.85 -2.10 27.28
N GLY A 240 17.50 -2.18 27.18
CA GLY A 240 16.78 -2.85 26.08
C GLY A 240 17.18 -2.38 24.68
N GLY A 241 17.51 -1.11 24.50
CA GLY A 241 17.95 -0.54 23.22
C GLY A 241 19.27 -1.14 22.68
N LYS A 242 20.14 -1.70 23.54
CA LYS A 242 21.39 -2.34 23.11
C LYS A 242 21.15 -3.54 22.21
N ALA A 243 20.30 -4.47 22.62
CA ALA A 243 20.03 -5.69 21.84
C ALA A 243 19.45 -5.36 20.46
N THR A 244 18.53 -4.39 20.38
CA THR A 244 17.95 -3.93 19.11
C THR A 244 19.00 -3.29 18.21
N MET A 245 19.89 -2.47 18.78
CA MET A 245 20.99 -1.84 18.04
C MET A 245 22.02 -2.88 17.57
N GLU A 246 22.35 -3.89 18.37
CA GLU A 246 23.24 -5.00 17.99
C GLU A 246 22.66 -5.81 16.81
N HIS A 247 21.36 -6.12 16.85
CA HIS A 247 20.69 -6.79 15.74
C HIS A 247 20.71 -5.93 14.47
N ALA A 248 20.46 -4.62 14.60
CA ALA A 248 20.53 -3.70 13.47
C ALA A 248 21.97 -3.58 12.91
N ALA A 249 22.98 -3.50 13.76
CA ALA A 249 24.38 -3.44 13.35
C ALA A 249 24.86 -4.72 12.64
N GLY A 250 24.19 -5.86 12.87
CA GLY A 250 24.42 -7.10 12.13
C GLY A 250 23.88 -7.09 10.69
N LEU A 251 22.97 -6.19 10.38
CA LEU A 251 22.29 -6.11 9.08
C LEU A 251 22.60 -4.81 8.31
N PHE A 252 22.97 -3.76 9.02
CA PHE A 252 23.19 -2.43 8.46
C PHE A 252 24.53 -1.86 8.92
N LYS A 253 25.19 -1.12 8.04
CA LYS A 253 26.26 -0.21 8.46
C LYS A 253 25.62 1.03 9.02
N ILE A 254 25.83 1.30 10.30
CA ILE A 254 25.21 2.41 11.03
C ILE A 254 26.20 3.57 11.14
N THR A 255 25.74 4.78 10.85
CA THR A 255 26.50 6.02 11.05
C THR A 255 25.62 7.04 11.75
N TYR A 256 26.24 7.87 12.61
CA TYR A 256 25.56 8.94 13.31
C TYR A 256 26.25 10.27 13.06
N ARG A 257 25.45 11.33 12.94
CA ARG A 257 25.92 12.73 12.96
C ARG A 257 24.87 13.64 13.59
N TYR A 258 25.33 14.76 14.11
CA TYR A 258 24.47 15.83 14.57
C TYR A 258 24.62 17.06 13.68
N ASP A 259 23.52 17.57 13.15
CA ASP A 259 23.45 18.76 12.32
C ASP A 259 22.08 19.45 12.57
N GLU A 260 22.07 20.31 13.60
CA GLU A 260 20.87 20.92 14.18
C GLU A 260 19.81 19.89 14.67
N LYS A 261 19.96 18.63 14.29
CA LYS A 261 19.17 17.47 14.69
C LYS A 261 20.03 16.21 14.70
N ASN A 262 19.58 15.20 15.44
CA ASN A 262 20.18 13.89 15.40
C ASN A 262 19.87 13.22 14.05
N ILE A 263 20.85 12.63 13.43
CA ILE A 263 20.72 11.91 12.16
C ILE A 263 21.44 10.58 12.29
N LEU A 264 20.67 9.49 12.27
CA LEU A 264 21.17 8.13 12.24
C LEU A 264 20.89 7.52 10.87
N GLU A 265 21.93 7.11 10.16
CA GLU A 265 21.82 6.51 8.83
C GLU A 265 22.20 5.02 8.87
N LEU A 266 21.33 4.19 8.32
CA LEU A 266 21.49 2.75 8.21
C LEU A 266 21.67 2.38 6.75
N PHE A 267 22.87 2.05 6.33
CA PHE A 267 23.17 1.61 4.97
C PHE A 267 22.95 0.11 4.85
N MET A 268 22.25 -0.30 3.80
CA MET A 268 21.97 -1.71 3.54
C MET A 268 23.27 -2.46 3.23
N LEU A 269 23.50 -3.60 3.91
CA LEU A 269 24.58 -4.52 3.58
C LEU A 269 24.10 -5.48 2.47
N GLU A 270 25.03 -6.03 1.70
CA GLU A 270 24.73 -7.04 0.68
C GLU A 270 24.09 -8.28 1.30
N GLY A 271 23.08 -8.86 0.61
CA GLY A 271 22.42 -10.09 1.07
C GLY A 271 21.13 -9.89 1.90
N LEU A 272 20.65 -8.65 2.07
CA LEU A 272 19.35 -8.36 2.70
C LEU A 272 18.17 -8.46 1.74
N GLU A 273 18.41 -8.74 0.45
CA GLU A 273 17.39 -8.85 -0.57
C GLU A 273 16.39 -9.98 -0.26
N PRO A 274 15.11 -9.82 -0.62
CA PRO A 274 14.12 -10.89 -0.50
C PRO A 274 14.61 -12.12 -1.27
N VAL A 275 14.53 -13.31 -0.67
CA VAL A 275 14.85 -14.56 -1.37
C VAL A 275 13.85 -14.71 -2.52
N SER A 276 14.30 -14.49 -3.74
CA SER A 276 13.47 -14.76 -4.91
C SER A 276 13.39 -16.27 -5.10
N TYR A 277 12.19 -16.84 -5.00
CA TYR A 277 11.93 -18.27 -5.24
C TYR A 277 12.15 -18.73 -6.70
N THR A 278 12.77 -17.91 -7.54
CA THR A 278 13.01 -18.22 -8.96
C THR A 278 14.17 -19.20 -9.20
N HIS A 279 14.99 -19.54 -8.19
CA HIS A 279 16.14 -20.44 -8.37
C HIS A 279 15.92 -21.91 -7.94
N LEU A 280 14.72 -22.30 -7.49
CA LEU A 280 14.44 -23.67 -7.04
C LEU A 280 13.90 -24.62 -8.13
N ARG A 281 13.88 -24.25 -9.42
CA ARG A 281 13.44 -25.10 -10.53
C ARG A 281 14.54 -25.41 -11.57
N ALA A 282 15.79 -25.53 -11.17
CA ALA A 282 16.88 -25.85 -12.09
C ALA A 282 17.58 -27.17 -11.78
N HIS A 283 17.03 -28.05 -10.93
CA HIS A 283 17.56 -29.40 -10.72
C HIS A 283 16.42 -30.37 -10.38
N GLU A 284 15.62 -30.72 -11.39
CA GLU A 284 14.94 -32.01 -11.52
C GLU A 284 14.85 -32.40 -13.01
#